data_035e5240d708bc2bb1160ee0010aa1ba
#
_entry.id   035e5240d708bc2bb1160ee0010aa1ba
#
_cell.length_a   1.000
_cell.length_b   1.000
_cell.length_c   1.000
_cell.angle_alpha   90.00
_cell.angle_beta   90.00
_cell.angle_gamma   90.00
#
_symmetry.space_group_name_H-M   'P 1'
#
loop_
_entity.id
_entity.type
_entity.pdbx_description
1 polymer ?
#
loop_
_entity_poly.entity_id
_entity_poly.type
_entity_poly.pdbx_seq_one_letter_code
_entity_poly.pdbx_strand_id
1 'polypeptide(L)'
;AEARQFRGDIEDFGALAKEQKKAIRKGLKVMCRECQMGVAVAQKALSHASLAPGDFDPERTGVAFGSDYMLTLADDFTEGVVQCLTEDGRFDVSRWPVDGLPKMSPLWLLKYLPNMPASHIAIYNDLRGPNNSLTLREAVANVALGEAYQAIARDRADVMIAGATGTRLHPMKMI
;
A
#
# COMPACT_ATOMS: atom_id res chain seq x y z
N ALA A 1 1.90 3.69 18.46
CA ALA A 1 2.39 2.38 18.01
C ALA A 1 3.76 2.56 17.35
N GLU A 2 4.77 1.83 17.80
CA GLU A 2 6.10 1.97 17.24
C GLU A 2 6.23 1.15 15.96
N ALA A 3 6.20 1.81 14.81
CA ALA A 3 6.48 1.21 13.52
C ALA A 3 7.89 0.58 13.41
N ARG A 4 8.75 0.79 14.41
CA ARG A 4 10.08 0.17 14.51
C ARG A 4 10.05 -1.34 14.62
N GLN A 5 8.99 -1.91 15.21
CA GLN A 5 8.84 -3.35 15.39
C GLN A 5 8.28 -4.06 14.13
N PHE A 6 7.70 -3.31 13.19
CA PHE A 6 7.20 -3.85 11.94
C PHE A 6 8.37 -4.19 11.01
N ARG A 7 8.54 -5.46 10.68
CA ARG A 7 9.61 -5.96 9.81
C ARG A 7 9.18 -6.11 8.35
N GLY A 8 7.87 -6.24 8.11
CA GLY A 8 7.30 -6.56 6.80
C GLY A 8 7.29 -8.06 6.52
N ASP A 9 7.51 -8.87 7.56
CA ASP A 9 7.37 -10.31 7.49
C ASP A 9 5.89 -10.71 7.54
N ILE A 10 5.58 -11.89 7.01
CA ILE A 10 4.18 -12.35 6.95
C ILE A 10 3.55 -12.51 8.34
N GLU A 11 4.33 -12.68 9.36
CA GLU A 11 3.92 -12.78 10.77
C GLU A 11 3.40 -11.44 11.33
N ASP A 12 3.82 -10.32 10.74
CA ASP A 12 3.36 -8.98 11.12
C ASP A 12 1.88 -8.73 10.74
N PHE A 13 1.33 -9.55 9.85
CA PHE A 13 -0.06 -9.42 9.36
C PHE A 13 -1.10 -10.07 10.27
N GLY A 14 -0.69 -10.70 11.37
CA GLY A 14 -1.57 -11.35 12.33
C GLY A 14 -2.02 -12.76 11.92
N ALA A 15 -3.12 -13.21 12.49
CA ALA A 15 -3.67 -14.53 12.18
C ALA A 15 -4.35 -14.50 10.80
N LEU A 16 -3.82 -15.27 9.87
CA LEU A 16 -4.29 -15.33 8.48
C LEU A 16 -4.69 -16.76 8.11
N ALA A 17 -5.77 -16.90 7.34
CA ALA A 17 -6.08 -18.17 6.67
C ALA A 17 -4.94 -18.57 5.71
N LYS A 18 -4.77 -19.86 5.47
CA LYS A 18 -3.66 -20.41 4.67
C LYS A 18 -3.55 -19.77 3.28
N GLU A 19 -4.67 -19.59 2.61
CA GLU A 19 -4.70 -19.01 1.26
C GLU A 19 -4.39 -17.50 1.28
N GLN A 20 -4.91 -16.75 2.26
CA GLN A 20 -4.56 -15.34 2.47
C GLN A 20 -3.06 -15.19 2.76
N LYS A 21 -2.50 -16.02 3.65
CA LYS A 21 -1.07 -16.01 3.97
C LYS A 21 -0.22 -16.21 2.71
N LYS A 22 -0.62 -17.14 1.83
CA LYS A 22 0.04 -17.42 0.56
C LYS A 22 -0.08 -16.23 -0.42
N ALA A 23 -1.27 -15.65 -0.54
CA ALA A 23 -1.53 -14.52 -1.42
C ALA A 23 -0.73 -13.26 -0.99
N ILE A 24 -0.80 -12.90 0.29
CA ILE A 24 -0.06 -11.76 0.84
C ILE A 24 1.45 -11.95 0.68
N ARG A 25 1.99 -13.14 0.99
CA ARG A 25 3.42 -13.44 0.81
C ARG A 25 3.89 -13.24 -0.64
N LYS A 26 3.07 -13.60 -1.62
CA LYS A 26 3.36 -13.33 -3.03
C LYS A 26 3.33 -11.84 -3.35
N GLY A 27 2.39 -11.11 -2.75
CA GLY A 27 2.20 -9.68 -2.96
C GLY A 27 3.28 -8.79 -2.32
N LEU A 28 4.00 -9.27 -1.29
CA LEU A 28 5.05 -8.49 -0.61
C LEU A 28 6.09 -7.91 -1.58
N LYS A 29 6.34 -8.58 -2.70
CA LYS A 29 7.30 -8.14 -3.72
C LYS A 29 6.91 -6.83 -4.42
N VAL A 30 5.62 -6.51 -4.42
CA VAL A 30 5.06 -5.32 -5.08
C VAL A 30 4.43 -4.35 -4.08
N MET A 31 4.87 -4.39 -2.84
CA MET A 31 4.44 -3.49 -1.77
C MET A 31 5.65 -2.77 -1.19
N CYS A 32 5.62 -1.43 -1.17
CA CYS A 32 6.50 -0.66 -0.32
C CYS A 32 6.14 -0.84 1.15
N ARG A 33 6.97 -0.34 2.05
CA ARG A 33 6.77 -0.48 3.50
C ARG A 33 5.42 0.08 3.97
N GLU A 34 5.01 1.22 3.44
CA GLU A 34 3.73 1.86 3.76
C GLU A 34 2.54 0.99 3.34
N CYS A 35 2.62 0.40 2.14
CA CYS A 35 1.65 -0.58 1.66
C CYS A 35 1.55 -1.79 2.60
N GLN A 36 2.70 -2.37 2.96
CA GLN A 36 2.77 -3.52 3.88
C GLN A 36 2.15 -3.20 5.23
N MET A 37 2.47 -2.03 5.82
CA MET A 37 1.89 -1.58 7.08
C MET A 37 0.37 -1.39 6.98
N GLY A 38 -0.11 -0.75 5.90
CA GLY A 38 -1.54 -0.55 5.65
C GLY A 38 -2.30 -1.87 5.56
N VAL A 39 -1.79 -2.82 4.79
CA VAL A 39 -2.41 -4.15 4.68
C VAL A 39 -2.36 -4.90 5.99
N ALA A 40 -1.22 -4.87 6.71
CA ALA A 40 -1.07 -5.58 7.97
C ALA A 40 -2.05 -5.06 9.04
N VAL A 41 -2.21 -3.74 9.15
CA VAL A 41 -3.15 -3.17 10.14
C VAL A 41 -4.60 -3.47 9.77
N ALA A 42 -4.94 -3.50 8.48
CA ALA A 42 -6.28 -3.89 8.03
C ALA A 42 -6.60 -5.36 8.36
N GLN A 43 -5.65 -6.29 8.15
CA GLN A 43 -5.82 -7.69 8.55
C GLN A 43 -6.01 -7.84 10.07
N LYS A 44 -5.22 -7.11 10.86
CA LYS A 44 -5.38 -7.11 12.33
C LYS A 44 -6.71 -6.52 12.76
N ALA A 45 -7.20 -5.47 12.08
CA ALA A 45 -8.50 -4.86 12.38
C ALA A 45 -9.65 -5.85 12.10
N LEU A 46 -9.63 -6.55 10.97
CA LEU A 46 -10.60 -7.60 10.65
C LEU A 46 -10.57 -8.73 11.69
N SER A 47 -9.38 -9.21 12.03
CA SER A 47 -9.22 -10.24 13.07
C SER A 47 -9.74 -9.78 14.43
N HIS A 48 -9.46 -8.52 14.83
CA HIS A 48 -9.95 -7.96 16.09
C HIS A 48 -11.48 -7.77 16.10
N ALA A 49 -12.06 -7.44 14.95
CA ALA A 49 -13.52 -7.37 14.77
C ALA A 49 -14.18 -8.75 14.66
N SER A 50 -13.41 -9.84 14.71
CA SER A 50 -13.89 -11.22 14.50
C SER A 50 -14.60 -11.41 13.14
N LEU A 51 -14.13 -10.70 12.12
CA LEU A 51 -14.63 -10.78 10.76
C LEU A 51 -13.63 -11.58 9.89
N ALA A 52 -14.04 -12.77 9.50
CA ALA A 52 -13.30 -13.59 8.54
C ALA A 52 -13.96 -13.56 7.15
N PRO A 53 -13.23 -13.90 6.08
CA PRO A 53 -13.86 -14.12 4.78
C PRO A 53 -15.01 -15.13 4.87
N GLY A 54 -16.20 -14.71 4.46
CA GLY A 54 -17.46 -15.47 4.57
C GLY A 54 -18.39 -14.99 5.69
N ASP A 55 -17.94 -14.16 6.62
CA ASP A 55 -18.79 -13.58 7.68
C ASP A 55 -19.53 -12.31 7.22
N PHE A 56 -19.22 -11.81 6.04
CA PHE A 56 -19.81 -10.59 5.47
C PHE A 56 -20.12 -10.75 3.99
N ASP A 57 -21.04 -9.94 3.48
CA ASP A 57 -21.32 -9.86 2.06
C ASP A 57 -20.18 -9.09 1.36
N PRO A 58 -19.45 -9.72 0.43
CA PRO A 58 -18.37 -9.07 -0.30
C PRO A 58 -18.82 -7.84 -1.09
N GLU A 59 -20.01 -7.85 -1.67
CA GLU A 59 -20.56 -6.74 -2.47
C GLU A 59 -20.98 -5.55 -1.60
N ARG A 60 -21.21 -5.78 -0.30
CA ARG A 60 -21.57 -4.75 0.68
C ARG A 60 -20.47 -4.44 1.67
N THR A 61 -19.25 -4.95 1.43
CA THR A 61 -18.08 -4.67 2.25
C THR A 61 -17.04 -3.91 1.44
N GLY A 62 -16.68 -2.72 1.91
CA GLY A 62 -15.84 -1.80 1.16
C GLY A 62 -14.58 -1.34 1.89
N VAL A 63 -13.81 -0.49 1.21
CA VAL A 63 -12.56 0.08 1.71
C VAL A 63 -12.53 1.59 1.44
N ALA A 64 -12.26 2.38 2.45
CA ALA A 64 -11.86 3.77 2.33
C ALA A 64 -10.48 3.94 2.99
N PHE A 65 -9.42 3.97 2.20
CA PHE A 65 -8.07 3.92 2.75
C PHE A 65 -7.20 5.05 2.23
N GLY A 66 -6.61 5.77 3.17
CA GLY A 66 -5.76 6.91 2.88
C GLY A 66 -4.28 6.56 2.81
N SER A 67 -3.56 7.31 2.00
CA SER A 67 -2.10 7.24 1.94
C SER A 67 -1.47 8.62 1.87
N ASP A 68 -0.23 8.73 2.29
CA ASP A 68 0.65 9.84 1.95
C ASP A 68 1.36 9.52 0.61
N TYR A 69 2.15 10.46 0.11
CA TYR A 69 3.03 10.20 -1.02
C TYR A 69 3.98 9.04 -0.71
N MET A 70 3.92 8.02 -1.53
CA MET A 70 4.83 6.87 -1.49
C MET A 70 5.98 7.16 -2.44
N LEU A 71 7.13 7.53 -1.90
CA LEU A 71 8.32 7.84 -2.69
C LEU A 71 9.12 6.57 -2.92
N THR A 72 9.62 6.42 -4.14
CA THR A 72 10.54 5.34 -4.50
C THR A 72 11.83 5.45 -3.71
N LEU A 73 12.33 4.33 -3.20
CA LEU A 73 13.63 4.28 -2.56
C LEU A 73 14.74 4.50 -3.61
N ALA A 74 15.81 5.18 -3.20
CA ALA A 74 16.95 5.43 -4.07
C ALA A 74 17.52 4.12 -4.67
N ASP A 75 17.55 3.06 -3.89
CA ASP A 75 18.06 1.74 -4.32
C ASP A 75 17.31 1.16 -5.52
N ASP A 76 16.01 1.45 -5.66
CA ASP A 76 15.22 0.99 -6.81
C ASP A 76 15.63 1.67 -8.13
N PHE A 77 16.32 2.81 -8.07
CA PHE A 77 16.81 3.56 -9.23
C PHE A 77 18.33 3.47 -9.45
N THR A 78 19.08 3.13 -8.43
CA THR A 78 20.55 3.25 -8.43
C THR A 78 21.19 2.57 -9.63
N GLU A 79 20.81 1.33 -9.94
CA GLU A 79 21.40 0.62 -11.06
C GLU A 79 21.14 1.32 -12.40
N GLY A 80 19.90 1.78 -12.63
CA GLY A 80 19.54 2.52 -13.83
C GLY A 80 20.25 3.87 -13.95
N VAL A 81 20.36 4.59 -12.83
CA VAL A 81 21.06 5.90 -12.79
C VAL A 81 22.53 5.73 -13.10
N VAL A 82 23.20 4.74 -12.52
CA VAL A 82 24.63 4.48 -12.76
C VAL A 82 24.92 4.22 -14.25
N GLN A 83 24.03 3.51 -14.96
CA GLN A 83 24.19 3.27 -16.41
C GLN A 83 24.08 4.56 -17.24
N CYS A 84 23.48 5.61 -16.70
CA CYS A 84 23.29 6.87 -17.41
C CYS A 84 24.29 7.96 -16.97
N LEU A 85 25.29 7.64 -16.17
CA LEU A 85 26.34 8.58 -15.81
C LEU A 85 27.36 8.73 -16.95
N THR A 86 27.78 9.95 -17.19
CA THR A 86 28.91 10.30 -18.07
C THR A 86 30.25 10.13 -17.32
N GLU A 87 31.35 10.19 -18.03
CA GLU A 87 32.69 10.07 -17.45
C GLU A 87 33.00 11.13 -16.38
N ASP A 88 32.39 12.33 -16.49
CA ASP A 88 32.47 13.41 -15.51
C ASP A 88 31.42 13.32 -14.40
N GLY A 89 30.70 12.19 -14.32
CA GLY A 89 29.75 11.89 -13.24
C GLY A 89 28.41 12.59 -13.34
N ARG A 90 28.08 13.18 -14.50
CA ARG A 90 26.77 13.81 -14.73
C ARG A 90 25.75 12.80 -15.24
N PHE A 91 24.47 13.02 -14.88
CA PHE A 91 23.38 12.20 -15.40
C PHE A 91 22.98 12.66 -16.79
N ASP A 92 23.03 11.73 -17.76
CA ASP A 92 22.57 11.95 -19.12
C ASP A 92 21.18 11.34 -19.30
N VAL A 93 20.16 12.19 -19.28
CA VAL A 93 18.75 11.77 -19.42
C VAL A 93 18.46 11.11 -20.78
N SER A 94 19.22 11.42 -21.83
CA SER A 94 19.01 10.85 -23.16
C SER A 94 19.29 9.34 -23.20
N ARG A 95 20.13 8.85 -22.30
CA ARG A 95 20.49 7.44 -22.14
C ARG A 95 19.45 6.64 -21.35
N TRP A 96 18.60 7.34 -20.58
CA TRP A 96 17.67 6.69 -19.67
C TRP A 96 16.75 5.65 -20.35
N PRO A 97 16.11 5.91 -21.50
CA PRO A 97 15.22 4.94 -22.14
C PRO A 97 15.91 3.63 -22.56
N VAL A 98 17.20 3.71 -22.91
CA VAL A 98 17.96 2.59 -23.49
C VAL A 98 18.81 1.89 -22.43
N ASP A 99 19.52 2.64 -21.61
CA ASP A 99 20.51 2.09 -20.67
C ASP A 99 19.96 1.97 -19.25
N GLY A 100 19.17 2.95 -18.78
CA GLY A 100 18.69 3.04 -17.40
C GLY A 100 17.41 2.26 -17.15
N LEU A 101 16.36 2.53 -17.94
CA LEU A 101 15.04 1.93 -17.75
C LEU A 101 15.03 0.40 -17.76
N PRO A 102 15.80 -0.32 -18.62
CA PRO A 102 15.87 -1.77 -18.60
C PRO A 102 16.46 -2.37 -17.31
N LYS A 103 17.14 -1.56 -16.50
CA LYS A 103 17.70 -1.97 -15.21
C LYS A 103 16.70 -1.84 -14.05
N MET A 104 15.58 -1.17 -14.29
CA MET A 104 14.52 -1.05 -13.31
C MET A 104 13.65 -2.32 -13.27
N SER A 105 13.14 -2.66 -12.08
CA SER A 105 12.10 -3.69 -11.99
C SER A 105 10.88 -3.26 -12.82
N PRO A 106 10.36 -4.08 -13.75
CA PRO A 106 9.17 -3.73 -14.55
C PRO A 106 7.94 -3.39 -13.69
N LEU A 107 7.87 -3.91 -12.47
CA LEU A 107 6.75 -3.73 -11.55
C LEU A 107 7.04 -2.71 -10.44
N TRP A 108 8.14 -1.93 -10.54
CA TRP A 108 8.53 -0.98 -9.49
C TRP A 108 7.42 0.03 -9.16
N LEU A 109 6.69 0.48 -10.18
CA LEU A 109 5.63 1.47 -9.99
C LEU A 109 4.50 0.95 -9.07
N LEU A 110 4.16 -0.34 -9.16
CA LEU A 110 3.13 -0.94 -8.32
C LEU A 110 3.46 -0.87 -6.82
N LYS A 111 4.75 -0.82 -6.46
CA LYS A 111 5.16 -0.67 -5.06
C LYS A 111 4.73 0.67 -4.46
N TYR A 112 4.63 1.71 -5.29
CA TYR A 112 4.60 3.11 -4.85
C TYR A 112 3.35 3.88 -5.26
N LEU A 113 2.38 3.23 -5.90
CA LEU A 113 1.09 3.86 -6.21
C LEU A 113 0.25 4.06 -4.94
N PRO A 114 -0.26 5.28 -4.68
CA PRO A 114 -0.99 5.60 -3.46
C PRO A 114 -2.29 4.80 -3.26
N ASN A 115 -2.87 4.27 -4.34
CA ASN A 115 -4.06 3.44 -4.29
C ASN A 115 -3.80 1.97 -3.93
N MET A 116 -2.55 1.54 -3.95
CA MET A 116 -2.22 0.12 -3.73
C MET A 116 -2.59 -0.41 -2.34
N PRO A 117 -2.49 0.34 -1.23
CA PRO A 117 -2.99 -0.14 0.06
C PRO A 117 -4.46 -0.53 0.02
N ALA A 118 -5.33 0.34 -0.50
CA ALA A 118 -6.76 0.04 -0.64
C ALA A 118 -7.00 -1.17 -1.55
N SER A 119 -6.30 -1.23 -2.69
CA SER A 119 -6.40 -2.32 -3.65
C SER A 119 -5.97 -3.66 -3.04
N HIS A 120 -4.84 -3.72 -2.36
CA HIS A 120 -4.37 -4.94 -1.70
C HIS A 120 -5.29 -5.40 -0.58
N ILE A 121 -5.81 -4.47 0.23
CA ILE A 121 -6.79 -4.79 1.29
C ILE A 121 -8.02 -5.44 0.66
N ALA A 122 -8.56 -4.85 -0.41
CA ALA A 122 -9.73 -5.40 -1.10
C ALA A 122 -9.46 -6.77 -1.73
N ILE A 123 -8.34 -6.93 -2.44
CA ILE A 123 -7.97 -8.20 -3.11
C ILE A 123 -7.80 -9.35 -2.11
N TYR A 124 -7.10 -9.11 -0.98
CA TYR A 124 -6.82 -10.20 -0.03
C TYR A 124 -8.02 -10.63 0.81
N ASN A 125 -9.07 -9.82 0.85
CA ASN A 125 -10.28 -10.08 1.62
C ASN A 125 -11.53 -10.23 0.76
N ASP A 126 -11.39 -10.23 -0.58
CA ASP A 126 -12.50 -10.31 -1.55
C ASP A 126 -13.58 -9.24 -1.31
N LEU A 127 -13.16 -7.97 -1.08
CA LEU A 127 -14.07 -6.86 -0.85
C LEU A 127 -14.45 -6.21 -2.19
N ARG A 128 -15.71 -6.23 -2.53
CA ARG A 128 -16.25 -5.78 -3.83
C ARG A 128 -17.19 -4.59 -3.72
N GLY A 129 -17.48 -4.15 -2.50
CA GLY A 129 -18.26 -2.96 -2.21
C GLY A 129 -17.50 -1.67 -2.55
N PRO A 130 -17.96 -0.50 -2.05
CA PRO A 130 -17.32 0.78 -2.33
C PRO A 130 -15.83 0.76 -1.99
N ASN A 131 -14.99 1.16 -2.95
CA ASN A 131 -13.54 1.21 -2.78
C ASN A 131 -13.01 2.57 -3.19
N ASN A 132 -12.37 3.27 -2.27
CA ASN A 132 -11.76 4.55 -2.54
C ASN A 132 -10.39 4.67 -1.88
N SER A 133 -9.47 5.32 -2.60
CA SER A 133 -8.14 5.67 -2.13
C SER A 133 -7.97 7.18 -2.10
N LEU A 134 -7.50 7.69 -0.98
CA LEU A 134 -7.37 9.11 -0.70
C LEU A 134 -5.90 9.46 -0.49
N THR A 135 -5.46 10.61 -1.01
CA THR A 135 -4.08 11.11 -0.80
C THR A 135 -4.13 12.56 -0.32
N LEU A 136 -4.23 12.76 0.98
CA LEU A 136 -4.44 14.05 1.64
C LEU A 136 -3.50 14.28 2.84
N ARG A 137 -2.35 13.64 2.86
CA ARG A 137 -1.36 13.74 3.94
C ARG A 137 -1.98 13.55 5.33
N GLU A 138 -1.78 14.52 6.25
CA GLU A 138 -2.20 14.45 7.64
C GLU A 138 -3.72 14.34 7.84
N ALA A 139 -4.51 14.88 6.92
CA ALA A 139 -5.97 14.85 6.99
C ALA A 139 -6.57 13.51 6.55
N VAL A 140 -5.79 12.67 5.88
CA VAL A 140 -6.31 11.53 5.13
C VAL A 140 -7.03 10.49 6.00
N ALA A 141 -6.55 10.25 7.22
CA ALA A 141 -7.19 9.29 8.12
C ALA A 141 -8.61 9.71 8.52
N ASN A 142 -8.78 10.99 8.85
CA ASN A 142 -10.09 11.54 9.23
C ASN A 142 -11.06 11.55 8.05
N VAL A 143 -10.58 11.88 6.84
CA VAL A 143 -11.41 11.88 5.63
C VAL A 143 -11.82 10.46 5.25
N ALA A 144 -10.93 9.49 5.35
CA ALA A 144 -11.25 8.08 5.11
C ALA A 144 -12.33 7.55 6.07
N LEU A 145 -12.26 7.91 7.36
CA LEU A 145 -13.30 7.60 8.33
C LEU A 145 -14.64 8.26 7.99
N GLY A 146 -14.62 9.54 7.62
CA GLY A 146 -15.81 10.29 7.20
C GLY A 146 -16.46 9.67 5.95
N GLU A 147 -15.66 9.25 4.99
CA GLU A 147 -16.16 8.60 3.77
C GLU A 147 -16.77 7.23 4.06
N ALA A 148 -16.12 6.42 4.88
CA ALA A 148 -16.64 5.13 5.34
C ALA A 148 -17.98 5.29 6.08
N TYR A 149 -18.07 6.28 6.98
CA TYR A 149 -19.32 6.63 7.66
C TYR A 149 -20.43 6.97 6.66
N GLN A 150 -20.14 7.80 5.66
CA GLN A 150 -21.12 8.18 4.64
C GLN A 150 -21.54 7.00 3.77
N ALA A 151 -20.65 6.06 3.48
CA ALA A 151 -21.00 4.87 2.71
C ALA A 151 -22.02 4.01 3.47
N ILE A 152 -21.83 3.80 4.77
CA ILE A 152 -22.76 3.05 5.62
C ILE A 152 -24.06 3.84 5.84
N ALA A 153 -23.97 5.13 6.18
CA ALA A 153 -25.15 5.96 6.45
C ALA A 153 -26.09 6.12 5.24
N ARG A 154 -25.56 5.96 4.02
CA ARG A 154 -26.31 5.98 2.77
C ARG A 154 -26.69 4.60 2.24
N ASP A 155 -26.60 3.57 3.07
CA ASP A 155 -26.91 2.17 2.71
C ASP A 155 -26.15 1.64 1.47
N ARG A 156 -24.90 2.12 1.26
CA ARG A 156 -24.05 1.64 0.18
C ARG A 156 -23.13 0.49 0.60
N ALA A 157 -22.95 0.30 1.88
CA ALA A 157 -22.15 -0.77 2.47
C ALA A 157 -22.64 -1.09 3.89
N ASP A 158 -22.47 -2.34 4.30
CA ASP A 158 -22.75 -2.79 5.68
C ASP A 158 -21.47 -2.73 6.52
N VAL A 159 -20.32 -2.95 5.90
CA VAL A 159 -19.01 -2.91 6.54
C VAL A 159 -18.04 -2.07 5.70
N MET A 160 -17.27 -1.23 6.36
CA MET A 160 -16.20 -0.45 5.72
C MET A 160 -14.88 -0.61 6.48
N ILE A 161 -13.83 -1.00 5.79
CA ILE A 161 -12.47 -0.90 6.31
C ILE A 161 -11.99 0.52 6.05
N ALA A 162 -11.78 1.28 7.12
CA ALA A 162 -11.31 2.65 7.03
C ALA A 162 -9.97 2.83 7.75
N GLY A 163 -9.06 3.56 7.14
CA GLY A 163 -7.76 3.81 7.73
C GLY A 163 -6.82 4.59 6.86
N ALA A 164 -5.57 4.66 7.29
CA ALA A 164 -4.52 5.32 6.51
C ALA A 164 -3.14 4.75 6.81
N THR A 165 -2.22 4.93 5.87
CA THR A 165 -0.81 4.60 5.99
C THR A 165 0.06 5.71 5.44
N GLY A 166 1.30 5.80 5.89
CA GLY A 166 2.27 6.76 5.39
C GLY A 166 3.52 6.80 6.23
N THR A 167 4.53 7.49 5.76
CA THR A 167 5.76 7.75 6.51
C THR A 167 6.25 9.19 6.32
N ARG A 168 6.82 9.77 7.35
CA ARG A 168 7.57 11.03 7.29
C ARG A 168 9.08 10.81 7.25
N LEU A 169 9.51 9.60 7.59
CA LEU A 169 10.92 9.22 7.67
C LEU A 169 11.38 8.51 6.39
N HIS A 170 11.29 9.22 5.27
CA HIS A 170 11.76 8.70 3.99
C HIS A 170 13.02 9.48 3.57
N PRO A 171 14.08 8.82 3.08
CA PRO A 171 15.32 9.52 2.69
C PRO A 171 15.08 10.69 1.74
N MET A 172 14.22 10.50 0.74
CA MET A 172 13.87 11.55 -0.23
C MET A 172 12.96 12.67 0.33
N LYS A 173 12.42 12.54 1.55
CA LYS A 173 11.67 13.60 2.24
C LYS A 173 12.53 14.39 3.22
N MET A 174 13.75 13.93 3.47
CA MET A 174 14.66 14.52 4.45
C MET A 174 15.80 15.33 3.82
N ILE A 175 15.84 15.44 2.49
CA ILE A 175 16.83 16.18 1.72
C ILE A 175 16.40 17.63 1.55
#